data_e0bb32748dc1f9386763613d95277e32
#
_entry.id   e0bb32748dc1f9386763613d95277e32
#
_cell.length_a   1.000
_cell.length_b   1.000
_cell.length_c   1.000
_cell.angle_alpha   90.00
_cell.angle_beta   90.00
_cell.angle_gamma   90.00
#
_symmetry.space_group_name_H-M   'P 1'
#
loop_
_entity.id
_entity.type
_entity.pdbx_description
1 polymer ?
#
loop_
_entity_poly.entity_id
_entity_poly.type
_entity_poly.pdbx_seq_one_letter_code
_entity_poly.pdbx_strand_id
1 'polypeptide(L)'
;VAQFKIECIESNTDTDRSQYGKFVLEPLDRGQGTTVGNALRRVLLSNLEGTAVTAVRIAGVNHEFATIPGVREDVLEILLNLKEIVLNSYSNQRQIGRLLVQGPATVTAGHFDLPSEVEVVDKNQYIATLSPGSTLEMEFQVEKGTGYRAIDRGGGGGFVKSITPLKMQG
;
A
#
# COMPACT_ATOMS: atom_id res chain seq x y z
N VAL A 1 31.86 -27.70 10.78
CA VAL A 1 30.62 -26.93 10.58
C VAL A 1 30.79 -26.22 9.25
N ALA A 2 30.05 -26.62 8.21
CA ALA A 2 30.07 -25.93 6.92
C ALA A 2 29.61 -24.49 7.14
N GLN A 3 30.49 -23.52 6.95
CA GLN A 3 30.13 -22.11 6.91
C GLN A 3 29.49 -21.81 5.57
N PHE A 4 28.17 -21.56 5.56
CA PHE A 4 27.52 -21.04 4.37
C PHE A 4 27.73 -19.52 4.27
N LYS A 5 27.81 -19.05 3.07
CA LYS A 5 27.99 -17.64 2.71
C LYS A 5 26.75 -17.14 1.97
N ILE A 6 26.33 -15.93 2.29
CA ILE A 6 25.32 -15.20 1.54
C ILE A 6 26.02 -14.15 0.72
N GLU A 7 25.77 -14.11 -0.58
CA GLU A 7 26.36 -13.15 -1.51
C GLU A 7 25.26 -12.49 -2.33
N CYS A 8 25.26 -11.16 -2.38
CA CYS A 8 24.42 -10.40 -3.29
C CYS A 8 25.14 -10.33 -4.65
N ILE A 9 24.58 -10.97 -5.67
CA ILE A 9 25.18 -11.03 -7.01
C ILE A 9 24.60 -10.00 -7.97
N GLU A 10 23.41 -9.47 -7.66
CA GLU A 10 22.75 -8.46 -8.47
C GLU A 10 21.89 -7.56 -7.57
N SER A 11 21.96 -6.25 -7.78
CA SER A 11 21.15 -5.28 -7.06
C SER A 11 20.88 -4.08 -7.98
N ASN A 12 19.61 -3.83 -8.26
CA ASN A 12 19.14 -2.73 -9.09
C ASN A 12 18.06 -1.95 -8.37
N THR A 13 18.05 -0.63 -8.61
CA THR A 13 16.97 0.26 -8.19
C THR A 13 16.38 0.90 -9.42
N ASP A 14 15.14 0.64 -9.70
CA ASP A 14 14.43 1.20 -10.85
C ASP A 14 13.97 2.65 -10.62
N THR A 15 13.56 3.31 -11.70
CA THR A 15 13.08 4.70 -11.68
C THR A 15 11.81 4.90 -10.86
N ASP A 16 11.01 3.85 -10.67
CA ASP A 16 9.82 3.81 -9.81
C ASP A 16 10.13 3.54 -8.33
N ARG A 17 11.44 3.54 -7.96
CA ARG A 17 11.95 3.19 -6.63
C ARG A 17 11.76 1.74 -6.22
N SER A 18 11.38 0.85 -7.13
CA SER A 18 11.43 -0.58 -6.87
C SER A 18 12.88 -1.05 -6.73
N GLN A 19 13.11 -1.94 -5.79
CA GLN A 19 14.43 -2.50 -5.51
C GLN A 19 14.42 -3.99 -5.85
N TYR A 20 15.31 -4.39 -6.73
CA TYR A 20 15.54 -5.79 -7.06
C TYR A 20 16.87 -6.23 -6.48
N GLY A 21 16.88 -7.39 -5.84
CA GLY A 21 18.12 -8.01 -5.35
C GLY A 21 18.13 -9.51 -5.61
N LYS A 22 19.26 -10.02 -6.08
CA LYS A 22 19.49 -11.45 -6.26
C LYS A 22 20.61 -11.91 -5.34
N PHE A 23 20.30 -12.87 -4.51
CA PHE A 23 21.21 -13.38 -3.49
C PHE A 23 21.47 -14.88 -3.74
N VAL A 24 22.71 -15.30 -3.45
CA VAL A 24 23.09 -16.71 -3.45
C VAL A 24 23.51 -17.12 -2.06
N LEU A 25 22.95 -18.23 -1.61
CA LEU A 25 23.29 -18.87 -0.34
C LEU A 25 23.92 -20.23 -0.64
N GLU A 26 25.22 -20.36 -0.36
CA GLU A 26 25.99 -21.59 -0.62
C GLU A 26 27.17 -21.74 0.35
N PRO A 27 27.72 -22.98 0.53
CA PRO A 27 27.17 -24.26 0.06
C PRO A 27 26.02 -24.74 0.93
N LEU A 28 25.06 -25.46 0.34
CA LEU A 28 23.96 -26.11 1.04
C LEU A 28 23.95 -27.60 0.73
N ASP A 29 23.66 -28.42 1.73
CA ASP A 29 23.44 -29.84 1.55
C ASP A 29 22.10 -30.11 0.84
N ARG A 30 21.97 -31.30 0.28
CA ARG A 30 20.75 -31.72 -0.43
C ARG A 30 19.52 -31.60 0.48
N GLY A 31 18.50 -30.88 0.01
CA GLY A 31 17.25 -30.62 0.73
C GLY A 31 17.27 -29.37 1.61
N GLN A 32 18.43 -28.83 1.99
CA GLN A 32 18.52 -27.61 2.83
C GLN A 32 18.00 -26.37 2.10
N GLY A 33 18.16 -26.29 0.78
CA GLY A 33 17.64 -25.17 -0.03
C GLY A 33 16.11 -25.05 0.08
N THR A 34 15.39 -26.15 0.02
CA THR A 34 13.93 -26.17 0.19
C THR A 34 13.52 -25.73 1.61
N THR A 35 14.22 -26.21 2.62
CA THR A 35 13.96 -25.83 4.02
C THR A 35 14.18 -24.35 4.26
N VAL A 36 15.31 -23.79 3.81
CA VAL A 36 15.64 -22.37 3.96
C VAL A 36 14.66 -21.51 3.13
N GLY A 37 14.36 -21.93 1.90
CA GLY A 37 13.42 -21.22 1.03
C GLY A 37 12.01 -21.12 1.64
N ASN A 38 11.50 -22.23 2.20
CA ASN A 38 10.20 -22.22 2.89
C ASN A 38 10.22 -21.38 4.16
N ALA A 39 11.29 -21.40 4.94
CA ALA A 39 11.43 -20.57 6.12
C ALA A 39 11.44 -19.07 5.75
N LEU A 40 12.21 -18.68 4.74
CA LEU A 40 12.24 -17.29 4.22
C LEU A 40 10.88 -16.86 3.71
N ARG A 41 10.21 -17.71 2.93
CA ARG A 41 8.86 -17.43 2.42
C ARG A 41 7.90 -17.13 3.57
N ARG A 42 7.90 -17.92 4.62
CA ARG A 42 7.02 -17.72 5.79
C ARG A 42 7.31 -16.41 6.50
N VAL A 43 8.58 -16.07 6.71
CA VAL A 43 8.99 -14.81 7.34
C VAL A 43 8.58 -13.61 6.48
N LEU A 44 8.83 -13.66 5.17
CA LEU A 44 8.47 -12.60 4.23
C LEU A 44 6.96 -12.35 4.17
N LEU A 45 6.15 -13.40 4.27
CA LEU A 45 4.68 -13.29 4.22
C LEU A 45 4.04 -12.86 5.55
N SER A 46 4.69 -13.09 6.69
CA SER A 46 4.07 -12.93 8.00
C SER A 46 4.71 -11.90 8.92
N ASN A 47 6.00 -11.63 8.77
CA ASN A 47 6.77 -10.89 9.77
C ASN A 47 7.27 -9.51 9.32
N LEU A 48 7.20 -9.21 8.03
CA LEU A 48 7.60 -7.88 7.58
C LEU A 48 6.51 -6.86 7.89
N GLU A 49 6.94 -5.76 8.48
CA GLU A 49 6.07 -4.62 8.71
C GLU A 49 5.89 -3.80 7.44
N GLY A 50 4.67 -3.36 7.20
CA GLY A 50 4.33 -2.42 6.14
C GLY A 50 3.35 -1.37 6.65
N THR A 51 3.32 -0.24 5.97
CA THR A 51 2.37 0.84 6.25
C THR A 51 1.42 0.98 5.08
N ALA A 52 0.13 1.07 5.38
CA ALA A 52 -0.85 1.18 4.31
C ALA A 52 -2.13 1.88 4.75
N VAL A 53 -2.92 2.29 3.75
CA VAL A 53 -4.28 2.76 3.94
C VAL A 53 -5.17 1.58 4.31
N THR A 54 -5.81 1.62 5.49
CA THR A 54 -6.65 0.52 6.00
C THR A 54 -8.14 0.79 5.93
N ALA A 55 -8.56 2.04 5.90
CA ALA A 55 -9.95 2.45 5.74
C ALA A 55 -10.03 3.79 5.04
N VAL A 56 -11.09 3.99 4.26
CA VAL A 56 -11.35 5.23 3.53
C VAL A 56 -12.81 5.63 3.68
N ARG A 57 -13.05 6.93 3.84
CA ARG A 57 -14.36 7.55 3.73
C ARG A 57 -14.30 8.63 2.66
N ILE A 58 -15.16 8.53 1.66
CA ILE A 58 -15.24 9.50 0.56
C ILE A 58 -16.56 10.26 0.71
N ALA A 59 -16.50 11.58 0.63
CA ALA A 59 -17.68 12.43 0.72
C ALA A 59 -18.68 12.11 -0.40
N GLY A 60 -19.96 11.96 -0.04
CA GLY A 60 -21.04 11.65 -0.99
C GLY A 60 -21.11 10.18 -1.43
N VAL A 61 -20.31 9.30 -0.86
CA VAL A 61 -20.23 7.86 -1.22
C VAL A 61 -20.72 7.00 -0.07
N ASN A 62 -21.67 6.10 -0.34
CA ASN A 62 -22.25 5.19 0.65
C ASN A 62 -21.82 3.73 0.47
N HIS A 63 -21.31 3.35 -0.70
CA HIS A 63 -20.85 1.99 -1.00
C HIS A 63 -19.76 1.98 -2.09
N GLU A 64 -19.02 0.90 -2.16
CA GLU A 64 -17.86 0.72 -3.05
C GLU A 64 -18.18 0.70 -4.56
N PHE A 65 -19.43 0.48 -4.94
CA PHE A 65 -19.86 0.45 -6.36
C PHE A 65 -20.46 1.77 -6.82
N ALA A 66 -20.36 2.83 -6.02
CA ALA A 66 -20.83 4.16 -6.38
C ALA A 66 -19.90 4.83 -7.40
N THR A 67 -20.45 5.80 -8.11
CA THR A 67 -19.71 6.74 -8.94
C THR A 67 -19.73 8.12 -8.30
N ILE A 68 -18.69 8.90 -8.52
CA ILE A 68 -18.60 10.27 -8.02
C ILE A 68 -18.79 11.22 -9.21
N PRO A 69 -19.76 12.15 -9.19
CA PRO A 69 -19.98 13.07 -10.30
C PRO A 69 -18.71 13.85 -10.66
N GLY A 70 -18.33 13.78 -11.95
CA GLY A 70 -17.16 14.49 -12.47
C GLY A 70 -15.81 13.82 -12.16
N VAL A 71 -15.80 12.66 -11.55
CA VAL A 71 -14.62 11.80 -11.39
C VAL A 71 -14.67 10.70 -12.43
N ARG A 72 -13.58 10.49 -13.13
CA ARG A 72 -13.48 9.49 -14.21
C ARG A 72 -13.58 8.06 -13.68
N GLU A 73 -12.88 7.80 -12.59
CA GLU A 73 -12.82 6.50 -11.93
C GLU A 73 -14.04 6.28 -11.03
N ASP A 74 -14.52 5.06 -10.96
CA ASP A 74 -15.49 4.67 -9.95
C ASP A 74 -14.81 4.52 -8.57
N VAL A 75 -15.61 4.37 -7.52
CA VAL A 75 -15.09 4.24 -6.15
C VAL A 75 -14.20 3.00 -6.00
N LEU A 76 -14.55 1.90 -6.67
CA LEU A 76 -13.77 0.66 -6.60
C LEU A 76 -12.37 0.85 -7.20
N GLU A 77 -12.27 1.53 -8.35
CA GLU A 77 -10.98 1.87 -8.97
C GLU A 77 -10.15 2.78 -8.06
N ILE A 78 -10.76 3.79 -7.45
CA ILE A 78 -10.07 4.67 -6.47
C ILE A 78 -9.53 3.84 -5.31
N LEU A 79 -10.32 2.90 -4.76
CA LEU A 79 -9.89 2.03 -3.68
C LEU A 79 -8.73 1.12 -4.08
N LEU A 80 -8.73 0.61 -5.31
CA LEU A 80 -7.63 -0.21 -5.85
C LEU A 80 -6.36 0.64 -6.02
N ASN A 81 -6.48 1.86 -6.53
CA ASN A 81 -5.34 2.77 -6.65
C ASN A 81 -4.76 3.14 -5.28
N LEU A 82 -5.61 3.36 -4.28
CA LEU A 82 -5.16 3.63 -2.90
C LEU A 82 -4.40 2.46 -2.27
N LYS A 83 -4.73 1.22 -2.63
CA LYS A 83 -3.98 0.04 -2.19
C LYS A 83 -2.55 -0.03 -2.71
N GLU A 84 -2.31 0.52 -3.88
CA GLU A 84 -0.99 0.52 -4.52
C GLU A 84 -0.06 1.59 -3.93
N ILE A 85 -0.59 2.53 -3.13
CA ILE A 85 0.20 3.62 -2.58
C ILE A 85 1.11 3.11 -1.46
N VAL A 86 2.41 3.34 -1.64
CA VAL A 86 3.43 2.98 -0.67
C VAL A 86 3.64 4.14 0.30
N LEU A 87 3.48 3.84 1.58
CA LEU A 87 3.61 4.78 2.68
C LEU A 87 4.69 4.32 3.67
N ASN A 88 5.38 5.28 4.27
CA ASN A 88 6.19 5.06 5.47
C ASN A 88 5.52 5.72 6.66
N SER A 89 5.48 5.05 7.79
CA SER A 89 5.03 5.64 9.05
C SER A 89 6.09 5.45 10.13
N TYR A 90 6.39 6.54 10.82
CA TYR A 90 7.32 6.56 11.97
C TYR A 90 6.59 6.33 13.29
N SER A 91 5.25 6.29 13.26
CA SER A 91 4.39 6.02 14.43
C SER A 91 3.80 4.62 14.36
N ASN A 92 3.66 3.97 15.51
CA ASN A 92 2.92 2.71 15.65
C ASN A 92 1.41 2.92 15.89
N GLN A 93 0.99 4.18 16.04
CA GLN A 93 -0.42 4.51 16.22
C GLN A 93 -1.09 4.71 14.85
N ARG A 94 -2.39 4.48 14.83
CA ARG A 94 -3.24 4.81 13.68
C ARG A 94 -3.16 6.31 13.40
N GLN A 95 -2.92 6.66 12.15
CA GLN A 95 -2.87 8.02 11.67
C GLN A 95 -4.04 8.29 10.72
N ILE A 96 -4.46 9.54 10.64
CA ILE A 96 -5.53 9.97 9.72
C ILE A 96 -4.92 10.88 8.68
N GLY A 97 -5.12 10.54 7.41
CA GLY A 97 -4.79 11.39 6.27
C GLY A 97 -6.05 11.91 5.60
N ARG A 98 -5.92 13.01 4.88
CA ARG A 98 -7.01 13.66 4.15
C ARG A 98 -6.57 14.00 2.74
N LEU A 99 -7.57 14.13 1.86
CA LEU A 99 -7.39 14.63 0.51
C LEU A 99 -8.60 15.49 0.15
N LEU A 100 -8.31 16.70 -0.35
CA LEU A 100 -9.30 17.59 -0.93
C LEU A 100 -8.73 18.21 -2.20
N VAL A 101 -9.29 17.83 -3.36
CA VAL A 101 -8.86 18.34 -4.66
C VAL A 101 -10.08 18.78 -5.45
N GLN A 102 -9.98 19.96 -6.08
CA GLN A 102 -10.98 20.50 -7.00
C GLN A 102 -10.49 20.34 -8.45
N GLY A 103 -11.40 19.92 -9.31
CA GLY A 103 -11.12 19.78 -10.74
C GLY A 103 -11.12 21.13 -11.50
N PRO A 104 -10.52 21.17 -12.70
CA PRO A 104 -9.90 20.03 -13.37
C PRO A 104 -8.52 19.66 -12.78
N ALA A 105 -8.30 18.39 -12.48
CA ALA A 105 -7.03 17.94 -11.90
C ALA A 105 -6.79 16.44 -12.09
N THR A 106 -5.53 16.06 -12.17
CA THR A 106 -5.08 14.67 -11.98
C THR A 106 -4.67 14.52 -10.53
N VAL A 107 -5.40 13.69 -9.79
CA VAL A 107 -5.16 13.44 -8.37
C VAL A 107 -4.09 12.37 -8.22
N THR A 108 -3.06 12.69 -7.44
CA THR A 108 -1.96 11.77 -7.11
C THR A 108 -1.75 11.71 -5.61
N ALA A 109 -0.93 10.76 -5.15
CA ALA A 109 -0.57 10.64 -3.75
C ALA A 109 0.12 11.89 -3.17
N GLY A 110 0.68 12.75 -4.03
CA GLY A 110 1.25 14.03 -3.64
C GLY A 110 0.24 15.05 -3.12
N HIS A 111 -1.06 14.85 -3.37
CA HIS A 111 -2.13 15.70 -2.85
C HIS A 111 -2.61 15.31 -1.45
N PHE A 112 -2.05 14.26 -0.86
CA PHE A 112 -2.40 13.87 0.49
C PHE A 112 -1.95 14.92 1.51
N ASP A 113 -2.85 15.26 2.40
CA ASP A 113 -2.57 15.97 3.65
C ASP A 113 -2.37 14.92 4.75
N LEU A 114 -1.11 14.72 5.13
CA LEU A 114 -0.66 13.70 6.06
C LEU A 114 -0.03 14.31 7.29
N PRO A 115 -0.18 13.69 8.48
CA PRO A 115 0.58 14.08 9.65
C PRO A 115 2.09 13.87 9.42
N SER A 116 2.92 14.55 10.21
CA SER A 116 4.39 14.53 10.10
C SER A 116 5.01 13.13 10.23
N GLU A 117 4.31 12.22 10.88
CA GLU A 117 4.74 10.84 11.10
C GLU A 117 4.50 9.92 9.89
N VAL A 118 3.83 10.41 8.85
CA VAL A 118 3.51 9.61 7.66
C VAL A 118 4.05 10.28 6.41
N GLU A 119 4.74 9.51 5.58
CA GLU A 119 5.34 9.96 4.33
C GLU A 119 4.89 9.09 3.16
N VAL A 120 4.62 9.72 2.01
CA VAL A 120 4.39 9.05 0.74
C VAL A 120 5.73 8.80 0.05
N VAL A 121 6.00 7.55 -0.34
CA VAL A 121 7.25 7.17 -1.03
C VAL A 121 7.25 7.70 -2.47
N ASP A 122 6.17 7.49 -3.21
CA ASP A 122 6.00 8.04 -4.56
C ASP A 122 4.80 8.98 -4.65
N LYS A 123 5.09 10.28 -4.72
CA LYS A 123 4.08 11.34 -4.80
C LYS A 123 3.33 11.38 -6.14
N ASN A 124 3.88 10.76 -7.17
CA ASN A 124 3.29 10.78 -8.52
C ASN A 124 2.30 9.64 -8.75
N GLN A 125 2.14 8.75 -7.78
CA GLN A 125 1.23 7.62 -7.92
C GLN A 125 -0.20 8.09 -8.13
N TYR A 126 -0.80 7.60 -9.22
CA TYR A 126 -2.11 8.02 -9.71
C TYR A 126 -3.25 7.53 -8.81
N ILE A 127 -4.26 8.39 -8.59
CA ILE A 127 -5.46 8.05 -7.83
C ILE A 127 -6.72 8.20 -8.68
N ALA A 128 -6.95 9.40 -9.24
CA ALA A 128 -8.16 9.72 -10.00
C ALA A 128 -7.97 10.94 -10.90
N THR A 129 -8.89 11.13 -11.84
CA THR A 129 -8.96 12.31 -12.70
C THR A 129 -10.28 13.05 -12.48
N LEU A 130 -10.19 14.34 -12.21
CA LEU A 130 -11.34 15.21 -11.95
C LEU A 130 -11.63 16.11 -13.16
N SER A 131 -12.92 16.20 -13.53
CA SER A 131 -13.43 17.14 -14.50
C SER A 131 -13.60 18.54 -13.90
N PRO A 132 -13.71 19.60 -14.73
CA PRO A 132 -14.01 20.94 -14.22
C PRO A 132 -15.28 20.97 -13.36
N GLY A 133 -15.23 21.64 -12.23
CA GLY A 133 -16.34 21.79 -11.29
C GLY A 133 -16.62 20.58 -10.41
N SER A 134 -15.82 19.52 -10.50
CA SER A 134 -15.89 18.37 -9.58
C SER A 134 -14.95 18.54 -8.39
N THR A 135 -15.25 17.83 -7.30
CA THR A 135 -14.43 17.84 -6.09
C THR A 135 -14.31 16.40 -5.58
N LEU A 136 -13.11 16.00 -5.23
CA LEU A 136 -12.85 14.75 -4.52
C LEU A 136 -12.37 15.07 -3.10
N GLU A 137 -13.17 14.66 -2.12
CA GLU A 137 -12.87 14.79 -0.70
C GLU A 137 -12.89 13.42 -0.07
N MET A 138 -11.80 13.07 0.61
CA MET A 138 -11.70 11.81 1.34
C MET A 138 -10.88 11.95 2.62
N GLU A 139 -11.20 11.11 3.57
CA GLU A 139 -10.43 10.88 4.78
C GLU A 139 -10.07 9.41 4.85
N PHE A 140 -8.83 9.09 5.19
CA PHE A 140 -8.37 7.71 5.24
C PHE A 140 -7.51 7.45 6.46
N GLN A 141 -7.51 6.19 6.89
CA GLN A 141 -6.72 5.71 8.01
C GLN A 141 -5.46 5.04 7.49
N VAL A 142 -4.33 5.35 8.12
CA VAL A 142 -3.03 4.76 7.86
C VAL A 142 -2.58 4.00 9.09
N GLU A 143 -2.21 2.74 8.92
CA GLU A 143 -1.74 1.88 10.00
C GLU A 143 -0.51 1.08 9.56
N LYS A 144 0.35 0.77 10.52
CA LYS A 144 1.37 -0.26 10.38
C LYS A 144 0.78 -1.64 10.68
N GLY A 145 1.28 -2.64 10.00
CA GLY A 145 0.89 -4.02 10.25
C GLY A 145 1.86 -5.01 9.64
N THR A 146 1.68 -6.28 10.02
CA THR A 146 2.42 -7.42 9.49
C THR A 146 1.47 -8.44 8.89
N GLY A 147 1.93 -9.18 7.90
CA GLY A 147 1.18 -10.27 7.31
C GLY A 147 -0.05 -9.81 6.51
N TYR A 148 -1.01 -10.72 6.33
CA TYR A 148 -2.25 -10.48 5.60
C TYR A 148 -3.41 -10.24 6.57
N ARG A 149 -4.15 -9.16 6.36
CA ARG A 149 -5.35 -8.83 7.12
C ARG A 149 -6.56 -8.91 6.20
N ALA A 150 -7.44 -9.86 6.44
CA ALA A 150 -8.69 -9.98 5.68
C ALA A 150 -9.61 -8.79 5.94
N ILE A 151 -10.44 -8.46 4.94
CA ILE A 151 -11.46 -7.42 5.06
C ILE A 151 -12.48 -7.84 6.13
N ASP A 152 -12.60 -7.06 7.20
CA ASP A 152 -13.67 -7.21 8.16
C ASP A 152 -14.94 -6.50 7.64
N ARG A 153 -15.98 -7.29 7.39
CA ARG A 153 -17.28 -6.77 6.92
C ARG A 153 -18.18 -6.26 8.06
N GLY A 154 -17.57 -6.04 9.23
CA GLY A 154 -18.25 -5.51 10.42
C GLY A 154 -18.90 -4.16 10.15
N GLY A 155 -20.22 -4.11 10.20
CA GLY A 155 -21.03 -2.94 9.93
C GLY A 155 -20.83 -1.81 10.93
N GLY A 156 -21.03 -0.61 10.47
CA GLY A 156 -21.18 0.57 11.31
C GLY A 156 -20.73 1.85 10.64
N GLY A 157 -21.66 2.57 10.05
CA GLY A 157 -21.58 4.03 9.94
C GLY A 157 -20.54 4.61 8.99
N GLY A 158 -20.85 4.73 7.70
CA GLY A 158 -20.25 5.74 6.83
C GLY A 158 -18.81 5.53 6.36
N PHE A 159 -18.15 4.42 6.70
CA PHE A 159 -16.84 4.06 6.19
C PHE A 159 -16.95 3.01 5.10
N VAL A 160 -16.44 3.32 3.93
CA VAL A 160 -16.21 2.32 2.90
C VAL A 160 -15.03 1.47 3.33
N LYS A 161 -15.33 0.25 3.66
CA LYS A 161 -14.50 -0.91 4.02
C LYS A 161 -13.00 -0.76 4.14
N SER A 162 -12.47 -1.41 5.17
CA SER A 162 -11.07 -1.74 5.37
C SER A 162 -10.38 -2.12 4.06
N ILE A 163 -9.47 -1.29 3.61
CA ILE A 163 -8.56 -1.60 2.51
C ILE A 163 -7.42 -2.39 3.13
N THR A 164 -7.25 -3.62 2.70
CA THR A 164 -6.16 -4.47 3.20
C THR A 164 -4.88 -4.18 2.43
N PRO A 165 -3.81 -3.83 3.11
CA PRO A 165 -2.50 -3.76 2.49
C PRO A 165 -1.75 -5.07 2.55
N LEU A 166 -0.75 -5.14 1.76
CA LEU A 166 0.31 -6.13 1.59
C LEU A 166 0.06 -7.12 0.45
N LYS A 167 0.27 -6.61 -0.75
CA LYS A 167 0.98 -7.37 -1.75
C LYS A 167 2.45 -6.96 -1.66
N MET A 168 3.26 -7.75 -0.98
CA MET A 168 4.64 -7.84 -1.40
C MET A 168 4.59 -8.51 -2.77
N GLN A 169 4.79 -7.73 -3.81
CA GLN A 169 5.01 -8.27 -5.13
C GLN A 169 6.36 -8.97 -5.10
N GLY A 170 6.32 -10.31 -5.18
CA GLY A 170 7.48 -11.13 -5.46
C GLY A 170 7.77 -11.11 -6.94
#